data_9b4c84cd788e85dd2004839f3927b5dd
#
_entry.id   9b4c84cd788e85dd2004839f3927b5dd
#
_cell.length_a   1.000
_cell.length_b   1.000
_cell.length_c   1.000
_cell.angle_alpha   90.00
_cell.angle_beta   90.00
_cell.angle_gamma   90.00
#
_symmetry.space_group_name_H-M   'P 1'
#
loop_
_entity.id
_entity.type
_entity.pdbx_description
1 polymer ?
#
loop_
_entity_poly.entity_id
_entity_poly.type
_entity_poly.pdbx_seq_one_letter_code
_entity_poly.pdbx_strand_id
1 'polypeptide(L)'
;RVLRVGWCAVLGNTPETQWPVFGSSGLPETPPEHLDFLPLSGPVALDPEADWVPDAWQQLDTKLAAAPLGAIGKVVLVGRPGGPDFRPSEVARLGYLAGIVATVLVR
;
A
#
# COMPACT_ATOMS: atom_id res chain seq x y z
N ARG A 1 12.29 12.12 -9.47
CA ARG A 1 11.62 12.20 -8.19
C ARG A 1 10.39 11.34 -8.18
N VAL A 2 10.18 10.69 -7.10
CA VAL A 2 9.16 9.66 -7.00
C VAL A 2 8.01 10.13 -6.11
N LEU A 3 7.15 9.21 -5.75
CA LEU A 3 5.99 9.50 -4.91
C LEU A 3 6.41 10.04 -3.56
N ARG A 4 5.62 10.96 -3.04
CA ARG A 4 5.74 11.41 -1.67
C ARG A 4 4.77 10.63 -0.82
N VAL A 5 5.31 9.82 0.08
CA VAL A 5 4.49 9.01 0.98
C VAL A 5 5.07 9.08 2.38
N GLY A 6 4.25 8.83 3.38
CA GLY A 6 4.69 8.79 4.76
C GLY A 6 5.32 7.46 5.11
N TRP A 7 4.78 6.39 4.57
CA TRP A 7 5.29 5.04 4.84
C TRP A 7 4.90 4.12 3.71
N CYS A 8 5.58 2.98 3.63
CA CYS A 8 5.16 1.93 2.72
C CYS A 8 5.39 0.56 3.35
N ALA A 9 4.61 -0.42 2.92
CA ALA A 9 4.68 -1.77 3.42
C ALA A 9 4.55 -2.74 2.26
N VAL A 10 5.21 -3.89 2.39
CA VAL A 10 5.07 -4.99 1.43
C VAL A 10 4.31 -6.11 2.11
N LEU A 11 3.29 -6.61 1.45
CA LEU A 11 2.38 -7.62 1.98
C LEU A 11 2.24 -8.75 0.97
N GLY A 12 1.80 -9.91 1.45
CA GLY A 12 1.37 -10.95 0.51
C GLY A 12 0.08 -10.52 -0.18
N ASN A 13 -0.14 -10.99 -1.40
CA ASN A 13 -1.32 -10.59 -2.18
C ASN A 13 -2.51 -11.50 -1.86
N THR A 14 -2.80 -11.67 -0.57
CA THR A 14 -3.95 -12.42 -0.08
C THR A 14 -4.54 -11.70 1.13
N PRO A 15 -5.85 -11.85 1.38
CA PRO A 15 -6.46 -11.19 2.54
C PRO A 15 -5.90 -11.64 3.89
N GLU A 16 -5.28 -12.82 3.96
CA GLU A 16 -4.77 -13.38 5.20
C GLU A 16 -3.30 -13.05 5.46
N THR A 17 -2.71 -12.19 4.64
CA THR A 17 -1.30 -11.84 4.80
C THR A 17 -1.03 -11.17 6.14
N GLN A 18 0.18 -11.36 6.66
CA GLN A 18 0.60 -10.70 7.90
C GLN A 18 0.95 -9.23 7.63
N TRP A 19 0.75 -8.42 8.63
CA TRP A 19 1.04 -6.99 8.58
C TRP A 19 2.24 -6.63 9.45
N PRO A 20 3.25 -6.01 8.88
CA PRO A 20 3.60 -6.10 7.45
C PRO A 20 4.51 -7.30 7.23
N VAL A 21 4.65 -7.76 6.01
CA VAL A 21 5.70 -8.71 5.71
C VAL A 21 7.05 -8.02 5.91
N PHE A 22 7.19 -6.83 5.33
CA PHE A 22 8.23 -5.89 5.75
C PHE A 22 7.83 -4.49 5.29
N GLY A 23 8.41 -3.48 5.92
CA GLY A 23 8.01 -2.11 5.66
C GLY A 23 9.05 -1.09 6.06
N SER A 24 8.77 0.15 5.71
CA SER A 24 9.66 1.27 5.99
C SER A 24 9.50 1.75 7.43
N SER A 25 10.43 2.59 7.87
CA SER A 25 10.27 3.31 9.14
C SER A 25 9.05 4.24 9.01
N GLY A 26 8.39 4.50 10.11
CA GLY A 26 7.20 5.33 10.11
C GLY A 26 5.90 4.59 9.88
N LEU A 27 5.97 3.25 9.72
CA LEU A 27 4.76 2.44 9.61
C LEU A 27 3.90 2.57 10.87
N PRO A 28 2.57 2.62 10.69
CA PRO A 28 1.68 2.62 11.85
C PRO A 28 1.84 1.34 12.66
N GLU A 29 1.74 1.46 13.97
CA GLU A 29 1.86 0.29 14.85
C GLU A 29 0.57 -0.50 14.95
N THR A 30 -0.55 0.11 14.57
CA THR A 30 -1.85 -0.57 14.62
C THR A 30 -2.06 -1.35 13.34
N PRO A 31 -1.98 -2.68 13.38
CA PRO A 31 -2.22 -3.45 12.17
C PRO A 31 -3.71 -3.54 11.86
N PRO A 32 -4.08 -3.62 10.57
CA PRO A 32 -5.46 -3.92 10.22
C PRO A 32 -5.79 -5.37 10.58
N GLU A 33 -7.02 -5.60 10.98
CA GLU A 33 -7.46 -6.95 11.32
C GLU A 33 -7.65 -7.81 10.07
N HIS A 34 -8.03 -7.16 8.98
CA HIS A 34 -8.38 -7.86 7.77
C HIS A 34 -8.17 -6.94 6.58
N LEU A 35 -7.53 -7.45 5.53
CA LEU A 35 -7.16 -6.63 4.38
C LEU A 35 -8.11 -6.93 3.23
N ASP A 36 -9.28 -6.31 3.25
CA ASP A 36 -10.34 -6.59 2.31
C ASP A 36 -10.01 -6.20 0.88
N PHE A 37 -9.02 -5.30 0.69
CA PHE A 37 -8.69 -4.89 -0.67
C PHE A 37 -7.88 -5.93 -1.44
N LEU A 38 -7.41 -6.96 -0.76
CA LEU A 38 -6.63 -8.01 -1.42
C LEU A 38 -7.54 -9.15 -1.89
N PRO A 39 -7.19 -9.85 -2.95
CA PRO A 39 -6.00 -9.65 -3.79
C PRO A 39 -6.18 -8.49 -4.78
N LEU A 40 -5.04 -7.94 -5.21
CA LEU A 40 -5.04 -6.86 -6.20
C LEU A 40 -4.63 -7.38 -7.56
N SER A 41 -5.23 -6.82 -8.61
CA SER A 41 -4.85 -7.14 -9.98
C SER A 41 -4.19 -5.95 -10.68
N GLY A 42 -4.20 -4.77 -10.08
CA GLY A 42 -3.56 -3.60 -10.65
C GLY A 42 -3.42 -2.50 -9.62
N PRO A 43 -2.69 -1.42 -9.96
CA PRO A 43 -2.54 -0.31 -9.02
C PRO A 43 -3.87 0.40 -8.80
N VAL A 44 -4.07 0.85 -7.56
CA VAL A 44 -5.36 1.45 -7.19
C VAL A 44 -5.17 2.39 -6.00
N ALA A 45 -5.93 3.49 -6.01
CA ALA A 45 -6.09 4.31 -4.83
C ALA A 45 -7.19 3.68 -3.98
N LEU A 46 -6.92 3.50 -2.69
CA LEU A 46 -7.85 2.82 -1.80
C LEU A 46 -8.72 3.83 -1.05
N ASP A 47 -9.92 3.40 -0.67
CA ASP A 47 -10.82 4.22 0.12
C ASP A 47 -10.29 4.31 1.55
N PRO A 48 -9.88 5.51 2.02
CA PRO A 48 -9.34 5.64 3.37
C PRO A 48 -10.38 5.45 4.46
N GLU A 49 -11.66 5.42 4.11
CA GLU A 49 -12.74 5.22 5.08
C GLU A 49 -13.33 3.82 5.01
N ALA A 50 -12.69 2.92 4.28
CA ALA A 50 -13.14 1.53 4.20
C ALA A 50 -13.08 0.85 5.57
N ASP A 51 -13.91 -0.18 5.75
CA ASP A 51 -14.03 -0.85 7.04
C ASP A 51 -12.75 -1.49 7.52
N TRP A 52 -11.88 -1.91 6.59
CA TRP A 52 -10.63 -2.58 6.97
C TRP A 52 -9.58 -1.61 7.51
N VAL A 53 -9.76 -0.30 7.27
CA VAL A 53 -8.76 0.70 7.66
C VAL A 53 -8.86 0.94 9.16
N PRO A 54 -7.77 0.77 9.93
CA PRO A 54 -7.82 1.03 11.37
C PRO A 54 -8.22 2.47 11.68
N ASP A 55 -8.95 2.65 12.76
CA ASP A 55 -9.42 3.96 13.17
C ASP A 55 -8.27 4.94 13.37
N ALA A 56 -7.13 4.46 13.87
CA ALA A 56 -5.97 5.34 14.09
C ALA A 56 -5.49 5.96 12.79
N TRP A 57 -5.56 5.22 11.68
CA TRP A 57 -5.16 5.75 10.38
C TRP A 57 -6.17 6.78 9.89
N GLN A 58 -7.45 6.54 10.13
CA GLN A 58 -8.50 7.47 9.73
C GLN A 58 -8.40 8.78 10.51
N GLN A 59 -8.03 8.71 11.76
CA GLN A 59 -7.85 9.91 12.59
C GLN A 59 -6.69 10.77 12.08
N LEU A 60 -5.70 10.17 11.44
CA LEU A 60 -4.59 10.90 10.85
C LEU A 60 -4.87 11.33 9.41
N ASP A 61 -6.10 11.09 8.94
CA ASP A 61 -6.49 11.42 7.57
C ASP A 61 -5.52 10.80 6.56
N THR A 62 -5.16 9.54 6.77
CA THR A 62 -4.21 8.84 5.93
C THR A 62 -4.83 8.44 4.62
N LYS A 63 -4.25 8.88 3.51
CA LYS A 63 -4.65 8.45 2.16
C LYS A 63 -3.84 7.22 1.78
N LEU A 64 -4.45 6.31 1.02
CA LEU A 64 -3.87 4.99 0.77
C LEU A 64 -3.87 4.67 -0.71
N ALA A 65 -2.83 3.96 -1.13
CA ALA A 65 -2.76 3.41 -2.49
C ALA A 65 -1.95 2.12 -2.44
N ALA A 66 -2.20 1.24 -3.39
CA ALA A 66 -1.52 -0.04 -3.43
C ALA A 66 -1.32 -0.49 -4.86
N ALA A 67 -0.30 -1.33 -5.08
CA ALA A 67 -0.05 -1.92 -6.38
C ALA A 67 0.54 -3.31 -6.21
N PRO A 68 0.18 -4.26 -7.08
CA PRO A 68 0.74 -5.60 -6.99
C PRO A 68 2.20 -5.60 -7.47
N LEU A 69 3.01 -6.44 -6.83
CA LEU A 69 4.39 -6.66 -7.22
C LEU A 69 4.50 -7.84 -8.18
N GLY A 70 3.47 -8.07 -8.95
CA GLY A 70 3.45 -8.98 -10.08
C GLY A 70 3.91 -10.39 -9.76
N ALA A 71 5.07 -10.73 -10.31
CA ALA A 71 5.53 -12.11 -10.35
C ALA A 71 5.84 -12.71 -8.99
N ILE A 72 6.01 -11.90 -7.95
CA ILE A 72 6.37 -12.45 -6.64
C ILE A 72 5.18 -12.63 -5.71
N GLY A 73 3.97 -12.35 -6.20
CA GLY A 73 2.77 -12.58 -5.39
C GLY A 73 2.65 -11.69 -4.18
N LYS A 74 3.19 -10.48 -4.26
CA LYS A 74 3.16 -9.50 -3.17
C LYS A 74 2.56 -8.21 -3.64
N VAL A 75 2.29 -7.33 -2.68
CA VAL A 75 1.66 -6.03 -2.92
C VAL A 75 2.42 -4.98 -2.12
N VAL A 76 2.62 -3.82 -2.71
CA VAL A 76 3.11 -2.66 -1.97
C VAL A 76 1.91 -1.79 -1.60
N LEU A 77 1.83 -1.41 -0.32
CA LEU A 77 0.82 -0.50 0.19
C LEU A 77 1.53 0.75 0.69
N VAL A 78 1.05 1.91 0.28
CA VAL A 78 1.64 3.18 0.71
C VAL A 78 0.60 4.02 1.42
N GLY A 79 1.04 4.77 2.42
CA GLY A 79 0.18 5.67 3.18
C GLY A 79 0.74 7.08 3.20
N ARG A 80 -0.17 8.04 3.12
CA ARG A 80 0.17 9.47 3.13
C ARG A 80 -0.68 10.15 4.21
N PRO A 81 -0.19 10.17 5.48
CA PRO A 81 -0.95 10.83 6.55
C PRO A 81 -1.15 12.30 6.25
N GLY A 82 -2.39 12.78 6.42
CA GLY A 82 -2.72 14.15 6.16
C GLY A 82 -3.00 14.48 4.71
N GLY A 83 -2.90 13.51 3.82
CA GLY A 83 -3.16 13.74 2.40
C GLY A 83 -2.07 14.53 1.71
N PRO A 84 -2.32 15.07 0.51
CA PRO A 84 -3.59 15.00 -0.23
C PRO A 84 -3.86 13.63 -0.82
N ASP A 85 -5.04 13.48 -1.42
CA ASP A 85 -5.40 12.23 -2.08
C ASP A 85 -4.38 11.85 -3.15
N PHE A 86 -4.23 10.55 -3.37
CA PHE A 86 -3.41 10.07 -4.48
C PHE A 86 -4.11 10.35 -5.79
N ARG A 87 -3.41 11.03 -6.69
CA ARG A 87 -3.94 11.34 -8.02
C ARG A 87 -3.78 10.14 -8.95
N PRO A 88 -4.57 10.07 -10.01
CA PRO A 88 -4.43 8.96 -10.97
C PRO A 88 -3.01 8.83 -11.51
N SER A 89 -2.31 9.95 -11.76
CA SER A 89 -0.93 9.90 -12.22
C SER A 89 0.01 9.31 -11.17
N GLU A 90 -0.28 9.56 -9.90
CA GLU A 90 0.52 9.00 -8.81
C GLU A 90 0.27 7.50 -8.67
N VAL A 91 -0.97 7.07 -8.83
CA VAL A 91 -1.32 5.65 -8.80
C VAL A 91 -0.64 4.91 -9.95
N ALA A 92 -0.65 5.50 -11.15
CA ALA A 92 0.04 4.90 -12.30
C ALA A 92 1.53 4.81 -12.04
N ARG A 93 2.13 5.83 -11.45
CA ARG A 93 3.55 5.81 -11.11
C ARG A 93 3.86 4.74 -10.07
N LEU A 94 2.98 4.55 -9.09
CA LEU A 94 3.15 3.51 -8.11
C LEU A 94 3.18 2.14 -8.79
N GLY A 95 2.29 1.91 -9.75
CA GLY A 95 2.28 0.65 -10.50
C GLY A 95 3.59 0.43 -11.24
N TYR A 96 4.12 1.47 -11.87
CA TYR A 96 5.39 1.39 -12.57
C TYR A 96 6.54 1.06 -11.61
N LEU A 97 6.59 1.75 -10.48
CA LEU A 97 7.63 1.52 -9.47
C LEU A 97 7.52 0.13 -8.87
N ALA A 98 6.30 -0.35 -8.66
CA ALA A 98 6.10 -1.71 -8.16
C ALA A 98 6.67 -2.74 -9.12
N GLY A 99 6.53 -2.51 -10.42
CA GLY A 99 7.11 -3.40 -11.42
C GLY A 99 8.64 -3.43 -11.32
N ILE A 100 9.25 -2.27 -11.13
CA ILE A 100 10.71 -2.19 -10.95
C ILE A 100 11.15 -2.93 -9.70
N VAL A 101 10.44 -2.71 -8.58
CA VAL A 101 10.77 -3.37 -7.32
C VAL A 101 10.66 -4.88 -7.46
N ALA A 102 9.60 -5.36 -8.12
CA ALA A 102 9.42 -6.79 -8.34
C ALA A 102 10.59 -7.37 -9.13
N THR A 103 11.06 -6.65 -10.14
CA THR A 103 12.21 -7.09 -10.93
C THR A 103 13.46 -7.25 -10.05
N VAL A 104 13.68 -6.31 -9.14
CA VAL A 104 14.83 -6.37 -8.24
C VAL A 104 14.69 -7.53 -7.27
N LEU A 105 13.48 -7.73 -6.71
CA LEU A 105 13.29 -8.71 -5.66
C LEU A 105 13.37 -10.15 -6.14
N VAL A 106 13.15 -10.41 -7.43
CA VAL A 106 13.23 -11.78 -7.95
C VAL A 106 14.63 -12.17 -8.41
N ARG A 107 15.61 -11.30 -8.25
CA ARG A 107 16.98 -11.56 -8.72
C ARG A 107 17.77 -12.46 -7.81
#